data_4099bbcf6d0f75cd1317b9d09b713973
#
_entry.id   4099bbcf6d0f75cd1317b9d09b713973
#
_cell.length_a   1.000
_cell.length_b   1.000
_cell.length_c   1.000
_cell.angle_alpha   90.00
_cell.angle_beta   90.00
_cell.angle_gamma   90.00
#
_symmetry.space_group_name_H-M   'P 1'
#
loop_
_entity.id
_entity.type
_entity.pdbx_description
1 polymer ?
#
loop_
_entity_poly.entity_id
_entity_poly.type
_entity_poly.pdbx_seq_one_letter_code
_entity_poly.pdbx_strand_id
1 'polypeptide(L)'
;MSRLIVLPLAVLALGVLGTLALTGHTQPPPGAKAASGNIREQGAKGDGTTDDTQAIQHAVDAATGLVQLPPGTYRITKTIVIDLAKTGFTGVRGEGVPRVVMAGEGPAFKFIGTHAGSADPKTFKDPVWARERMPIIESLEIVGEHENADGIEATGTMQLTITRVLVRKCRHGIHLTTRNRNVLIADCHIYENRGVGIFLNALNLHQINVTGCHVSYCDDGGIVCKAGEVRNLQITGCDIESNQGEKRPPTANILVDSTDGSNAEVAITGNTIQHNHKAPGGANIRIKGPSARKIKDTAEMRDGHVTISGNIISDVMVNIHLEHARGVVITGNTCWTAYEWNLLAEHSTAITVGPNNFDRNPRYAAEEKPGTTNAILFRDCQDCTLSGFTLSRTRAAGAGLTLERCSRLNVTGATILDCDGVGMLLTDVTNSRVSDCLIRDDRPDASSVSLRTRGGSDNMIVDNYLGRPHDILKGVGLVERNYDGRVKP
;
A
#
# COMPACT_ATOMS: atom_id res chain seq x y z
N MET A 1 -15.29 -63.36 -10.54
CA MET A 1 -16.62 -63.72 -11.03
C MET A 1 -17.63 -63.44 -9.91
N SER A 2 -18.34 -62.35 -9.99
CA SER A 2 -19.57 -62.10 -9.25
C SER A 2 -20.30 -60.94 -9.94
N ARG A 3 -21.50 -61.24 -10.35
CA ARG A 3 -22.36 -60.44 -11.25
C ARG A 3 -23.00 -59.27 -10.49
N LEU A 4 -22.99 -58.10 -11.09
CA LEU A 4 -23.84 -56.96 -10.73
C LEU A 4 -25.31 -57.27 -11.05
N ILE A 5 -26.21 -57.04 -10.08
CA ILE A 5 -27.63 -57.00 -10.29
C ILE A 5 -28.05 -55.53 -10.25
N VAL A 6 -28.61 -55.05 -11.36
CA VAL A 6 -29.21 -53.72 -11.48
C VAL A 6 -30.71 -53.85 -11.28
N LEU A 7 -31.26 -53.16 -10.26
CA LEU A 7 -32.70 -52.97 -10.11
C LEU A 7 -33.10 -51.58 -10.59
N PRO A 8 -34.16 -51.40 -11.34
CA PRO A 8 -34.68 -50.07 -11.70
C PRO A 8 -35.61 -49.53 -10.60
N LEU A 9 -35.29 -48.31 -10.12
CA LEU A 9 -36.19 -47.53 -9.27
C LEU A 9 -37.16 -46.75 -10.17
N ALA A 10 -38.45 -47.05 -10.02
CA ALA A 10 -39.52 -46.26 -10.60
C ALA A 10 -39.75 -45.01 -9.72
N VAL A 11 -39.61 -43.80 -10.32
CA VAL A 11 -39.91 -42.54 -9.68
C VAL A 11 -41.36 -42.16 -10.00
N LEU A 12 -42.22 -42.18 -8.97
CA LEU A 12 -43.55 -41.57 -9.02
C LEU A 12 -43.42 -40.04 -8.95
N ALA A 13 -43.81 -39.34 -10.03
CA ALA A 13 -43.93 -37.91 -10.02
C ALA A 13 -45.32 -37.49 -9.48
N LEU A 14 -45.31 -36.98 -8.24
CA LEU A 14 -46.48 -36.20 -7.75
C LEU A 14 -46.32 -34.75 -8.20
N GLY A 15 -47.18 -34.32 -9.11
CA GLY A 15 -47.28 -32.91 -9.53
C GLY A 15 -47.89 -32.06 -8.41
N VAL A 16 -47.10 -31.15 -7.84
CA VAL A 16 -47.63 -30.00 -7.07
C VAL A 16 -47.60 -28.80 -7.99
N LEU A 17 -48.74 -28.40 -8.48
CA LEU A 17 -48.91 -27.08 -9.15
C LEU A 17 -48.81 -25.97 -8.10
N GLY A 18 -47.57 -25.48 -7.88
CA GLY A 18 -47.35 -24.22 -7.20
C GLY A 18 -47.44 -23.07 -8.20
N THR A 19 -48.45 -22.22 -8.06
CA THR A 19 -48.54 -20.95 -8.78
C THR A 19 -47.37 -20.05 -8.34
N LEU A 20 -46.31 -19.99 -9.16
CA LEU A 20 -45.32 -18.93 -9.09
C LEU A 20 -46.01 -17.61 -9.49
N ALA A 21 -46.25 -16.76 -8.50
CA ALA A 21 -46.51 -15.36 -8.76
C ALA A 21 -45.21 -14.75 -9.33
N LEU A 22 -45.11 -14.62 -10.63
CA LEU A 22 -44.16 -13.77 -11.33
C LEU A 22 -44.45 -12.33 -10.89
N THR A 23 -43.68 -11.82 -9.93
CA THR A 23 -43.59 -10.38 -9.68
C THR A 23 -43.02 -9.76 -10.95
N GLY A 24 -43.91 -9.23 -11.77
CA GLY A 24 -43.54 -8.60 -13.01
C GLY A 24 -42.59 -7.44 -12.74
N HIS A 25 -41.38 -7.53 -13.29
CA HIS A 25 -40.60 -6.35 -13.57
C HIS A 25 -41.46 -5.55 -14.60
N THR A 26 -42.09 -4.49 -14.12
CA THR A 26 -42.74 -3.54 -15.01
C THR A 26 -41.65 -2.88 -15.84
N GLN A 27 -41.51 -3.34 -17.10
CA GLN A 27 -40.81 -2.55 -18.10
C GLN A 27 -41.45 -1.17 -18.14
N PRO A 28 -40.65 -0.09 -18.18
CA PRO A 28 -41.23 1.25 -18.42
C PRO A 28 -42.04 1.22 -19.69
N PRO A 29 -43.14 1.99 -19.76
CA PRO A 29 -44.02 1.99 -20.91
C PRO A 29 -43.27 2.32 -22.21
N PRO A 30 -43.51 1.64 -23.33
CA PRO A 30 -42.87 1.93 -24.61
C PRO A 30 -43.24 3.34 -25.03
N GLY A 31 -42.23 4.25 -25.03
CA GLY A 31 -42.40 5.65 -25.45
C GLY A 31 -41.84 6.72 -24.54
N ALA A 32 -41.50 6.44 -23.29
CA ALA A 32 -40.69 7.35 -22.51
C ALA A 32 -39.24 7.26 -23.03
N LYS A 33 -38.76 8.25 -23.78
CA LYS A 33 -37.34 8.40 -24.04
C LYS A 33 -36.65 8.35 -22.69
N ALA A 34 -35.80 7.32 -22.46
CA ALA A 34 -34.90 7.34 -21.33
C ALA A 34 -34.16 8.69 -21.35
N ALA A 35 -34.19 9.44 -20.28
CA ALA A 35 -33.51 10.72 -20.21
C ALA A 35 -32.03 10.47 -20.57
N SER A 36 -31.52 11.24 -21.51
CA SER A 36 -30.16 11.08 -21.99
C SER A 36 -29.17 11.36 -20.85
N GLY A 37 -28.25 10.44 -20.63
CA GLY A 37 -27.14 10.65 -19.73
C GLY A 37 -26.08 11.60 -20.28
N ASN A 38 -26.22 12.14 -21.46
CA ASN A 38 -25.28 13.09 -22.05
C ASN A 38 -25.46 14.49 -21.44
N ILE A 39 -24.42 14.97 -20.78
CA ILE A 39 -24.46 16.24 -20.05
C ILE A 39 -24.70 17.46 -20.94
N ARG A 40 -24.34 17.40 -22.24
CA ARG A 40 -24.59 18.48 -23.16
C ARG A 40 -26.10 18.64 -23.49
N GLU A 41 -26.83 17.54 -23.52
CA GLU A 41 -28.29 17.57 -23.69
C GLU A 41 -29.01 18.15 -22.45
N GLN A 42 -28.31 18.18 -21.28
CA GLN A 42 -28.76 18.84 -20.07
C GLN A 42 -28.27 20.29 -19.97
N GLY A 43 -27.60 20.80 -21.00
CA GLY A 43 -27.19 22.20 -21.11
C GLY A 43 -25.75 22.52 -20.74
N ALA A 44 -24.92 21.50 -20.38
CA ALA A 44 -23.53 21.72 -20.13
C ALA A 44 -22.77 22.29 -21.33
N LYS A 45 -21.96 23.33 -21.12
CA LYS A 45 -21.22 24.03 -22.18
C LYS A 45 -19.85 23.42 -22.45
N GLY A 46 -19.12 23.04 -21.43
CA GLY A 46 -17.77 22.50 -21.55
C GLY A 46 -16.78 23.46 -22.20
N ASP A 47 -16.96 24.76 -21.96
CA ASP A 47 -16.15 25.86 -22.49
C ASP A 47 -15.04 26.33 -21.54
N GLY A 48 -14.97 25.74 -20.34
CA GLY A 48 -14.00 26.05 -19.29
C GLY A 48 -14.33 27.28 -18.44
N THR A 49 -15.38 28.02 -18.76
CA THR A 49 -15.77 29.27 -18.09
C THR A 49 -17.16 29.22 -17.46
N THR A 50 -18.12 28.65 -18.17
CA THR A 50 -19.50 28.47 -17.70
C THR A 50 -19.51 27.47 -16.51
N ASP A 51 -20.31 27.78 -15.48
CA ASP A 51 -20.56 26.83 -14.39
C ASP A 51 -21.53 25.73 -14.86
N ASP A 52 -20.99 24.56 -15.15
CA ASP A 52 -21.72 23.40 -15.65
C ASP A 52 -22.29 22.52 -14.51
N THR A 53 -22.16 22.94 -13.24
CA THR A 53 -22.55 22.12 -12.06
C THR A 53 -23.98 21.62 -12.17
N GLN A 54 -24.95 22.51 -12.44
CA GLN A 54 -26.37 22.12 -12.49
C GLN A 54 -26.67 21.18 -13.67
N ALA A 55 -26.08 21.44 -14.83
CA ALA A 55 -26.29 20.60 -16.01
C ALA A 55 -25.77 19.18 -15.80
N ILE A 56 -24.58 19.04 -15.18
CA ILE A 56 -24.01 17.73 -14.88
C ILE A 56 -24.83 17.04 -13.78
N GLN A 57 -25.24 17.75 -12.72
CA GLN A 57 -26.06 17.16 -11.66
C GLN A 57 -27.42 16.70 -12.20
N HIS A 58 -28.07 17.48 -13.08
CA HIS A 58 -29.32 17.07 -13.74
C HIS A 58 -29.13 15.81 -14.58
N ALA A 59 -27.99 15.68 -15.30
CA ALA A 59 -27.68 14.48 -16.05
C ALA A 59 -27.56 13.26 -15.13
N VAL A 60 -26.89 13.43 -13.96
CA VAL A 60 -26.76 12.37 -12.94
C VAL A 60 -28.14 11.98 -12.41
N ASP A 61 -28.96 12.96 -12.02
CA ASP A 61 -30.27 12.70 -11.40
C ASP A 61 -31.28 12.06 -12.37
N ALA A 62 -31.15 12.34 -13.68
CA ALA A 62 -32.01 11.83 -14.74
C ALA A 62 -31.50 10.52 -15.37
N ALA A 63 -30.21 10.16 -15.17
CA ALA A 63 -29.61 9.01 -15.83
C ALA A 63 -30.21 7.68 -15.35
N THR A 64 -30.40 6.78 -16.30
CA THR A 64 -30.74 5.38 -16.02
C THR A 64 -29.55 4.48 -16.33
N GLY A 65 -28.39 4.81 -15.78
CA GLY A 65 -27.14 4.05 -15.98
C GLY A 65 -25.94 4.94 -16.23
N LEU A 66 -25.57 5.24 -17.46
CA LEU A 66 -24.34 5.94 -17.79
C LEU A 66 -24.54 7.45 -17.96
N VAL A 67 -23.73 8.25 -17.24
CA VAL A 67 -23.55 9.69 -17.46
C VAL A 67 -22.35 9.90 -18.38
N GLN A 68 -22.56 10.52 -19.54
CA GLN A 68 -21.53 10.72 -20.56
C GLN A 68 -21.05 12.17 -20.58
N LEU A 69 -19.73 12.33 -20.50
CA LEU A 69 -19.05 13.62 -20.60
C LEU A 69 -18.35 13.68 -21.98
N PRO A 70 -18.93 14.35 -23.00
CA PRO A 70 -18.25 14.58 -24.27
C PRO A 70 -16.98 15.43 -24.13
N PRO A 71 -16.13 15.51 -25.17
CA PRO A 71 -14.91 16.33 -25.13
C PRO A 71 -15.21 17.79 -24.75
N GLY A 72 -14.46 18.35 -23.80
CA GLY A 72 -14.63 19.72 -23.30
C GLY A 72 -13.95 19.95 -21.98
N THR A 73 -14.01 21.19 -21.49
CA THR A 73 -13.57 21.59 -20.16
C THR A 73 -14.78 22.07 -19.37
N TYR A 74 -15.21 21.29 -18.41
CA TYR A 74 -16.41 21.53 -17.60
C TYR A 74 -16.02 22.11 -16.25
N ARG A 75 -16.34 23.38 -16.04
CA ARG A 75 -16.11 24.05 -14.76
C ARG A 75 -17.29 23.76 -13.83
N ILE A 76 -17.01 23.29 -12.62
CA ILE A 76 -18.01 23.08 -11.57
C ILE A 76 -17.62 23.83 -10.29
N THR A 77 -18.60 24.39 -9.60
CA THR A 77 -18.42 25.13 -8.36
C THR A 77 -18.93 24.40 -7.13
N LYS A 78 -19.63 23.27 -7.34
CA LYS A 78 -20.13 22.39 -6.27
C LYS A 78 -19.93 20.94 -6.66
N THR A 79 -19.84 20.08 -5.65
CA THR A 79 -19.73 18.63 -5.78
C THR A 79 -20.89 18.07 -6.63
N ILE A 80 -20.55 17.22 -7.58
CA ILE A 80 -21.53 16.36 -8.28
C ILE A 80 -21.77 15.13 -7.42
N VAL A 81 -22.99 14.99 -6.92
CA VAL A 81 -23.37 13.91 -5.99
C VAL A 81 -24.05 12.78 -6.76
N ILE A 82 -23.48 11.58 -6.67
CA ILE A 82 -24.06 10.34 -7.18
C ILE A 82 -24.62 9.56 -5.99
N ASP A 83 -25.90 9.77 -5.66
CA ASP A 83 -26.61 9.05 -4.60
C ASP A 83 -27.18 7.74 -5.17
N LEU A 84 -26.44 6.64 -4.99
CA LEU A 84 -26.78 5.34 -5.57
C LEU A 84 -28.12 4.79 -5.09
N ALA A 85 -28.59 5.17 -3.92
CA ALA A 85 -29.92 4.79 -3.44
C ALA A 85 -31.03 5.41 -4.31
N LYS A 86 -30.79 6.60 -4.85
CA LYS A 86 -31.73 7.30 -5.74
C LYS A 86 -31.53 6.92 -7.20
N THR A 87 -30.30 7.04 -7.68
CA THR A 87 -29.99 6.84 -9.12
C THR A 87 -29.90 5.37 -9.52
N GLY A 88 -29.59 4.48 -8.57
CA GLY A 88 -29.35 3.07 -8.87
C GLY A 88 -28.00 2.85 -9.57
N PHE A 89 -27.96 1.87 -10.47
CA PHE A 89 -26.76 1.59 -11.28
C PHE A 89 -26.31 2.83 -12.04
N THR A 90 -25.20 3.44 -11.62
CA THR A 90 -24.72 4.68 -12.22
C THR A 90 -23.25 4.59 -12.55
N GLY A 91 -22.87 4.95 -13.76
CA GLY A 91 -21.50 5.15 -14.20
C GLY A 91 -21.28 6.57 -14.70
N VAL A 92 -20.06 7.09 -14.57
CA VAL A 92 -19.61 8.36 -15.16
C VAL A 92 -18.48 8.07 -16.12
N ARG A 93 -18.63 8.43 -17.39
CA ARG A 93 -17.63 8.15 -18.43
C ARG A 93 -17.30 9.39 -19.24
N GLY A 94 -16.02 9.67 -19.38
CA GLY A 94 -15.51 10.66 -20.30
C GLY A 94 -15.29 10.11 -21.71
N GLU A 95 -15.54 10.92 -22.71
CA GLU A 95 -15.23 10.66 -24.10
C GLU A 95 -14.07 11.57 -24.53
N GLY A 96 -12.94 10.99 -24.97
CA GLY A 96 -11.77 11.75 -25.36
C GLY A 96 -11.13 12.54 -24.22
N VAL A 97 -11.18 12.02 -22.99
CA VAL A 97 -10.59 12.60 -21.78
C VAL A 97 -11.05 14.05 -21.52
N PRO A 98 -12.36 14.29 -21.31
CA PRO A 98 -12.85 15.61 -20.93
C PRO A 98 -12.26 16.03 -19.59
N ARG A 99 -12.10 17.33 -19.41
CA ARG A 99 -11.59 17.91 -18.16
C ARG A 99 -12.72 18.43 -17.31
N VAL A 100 -12.75 18.05 -16.04
CA VAL A 100 -13.62 18.64 -15.01
C VAL A 100 -12.76 19.50 -14.09
N VAL A 101 -13.07 20.78 -13.99
CA VAL A 101 -12.38 21.75 -13.14
C VAL A 101 -13.22 22.02 -11.90
N MET A 102 -12.75 21.53 -10.74
CA MET A 102 -13.40 21.82 -9.46
C MET A 102 -12.93 23.17 -8.90
N ALA A 103 -13.75 24.17 -9.09
CA ALA A 103 -13.48 25.54 -8.68
C ALA A 103 -14.03 25.91 -7.30
N GLY A 104 -14.82 25.03 -6.69
CA GLY A 104 -15.29 25.15 -5.31
C GLY A 104 -14.61 24.19 -4.37
N GLU A 105 -14.99 24.22 -3.11
CA GLU A 105 -14.50 23.27 -2.09
C GLU A 105 -15.20 21.91 -2.17
N GLY A 106 -14.54 20.86 -1.64
CA GLY A 106 -15.04 19.50 -1.60
C GLY A 106 -14.70 18.68 -2.86
N PRO A 107 -15.19 17.45 -2.98
CA PRO A 107 -14.88 16.58 -4.11
C PRO A 107 -15.59 16.99 -5.38
N ALA A 108 -14.91 16.83 -6.55
CA ALA A 108 -15.55 17.02 -7.83
C ALA A 108 -16.69 16.03 -8.01
N PHE A 109 -16.47 14.75 -7.68
CA PHE A 109 -17.49 13.71 -7.68
C PHE A 109 -17.56 13.01 -6.32
N LYS A 110 -18.79 12.80 -5.83
CA LYS A 110 -19.04 12.09 -4.57
C LYS A 110 -20.02 10.96 -4.79
N PHE A 111 -19.56 9.71 -4.61
CA PHE A 111 -20.39 8.52 -4.62
C PHE A 111 -20.90 8.20 -3.22
N ILE A 112 -22.21 8.09 -3.06
CA ILE A 112 -22.86 7.75 -1.82
C ILE A 112 -23.69 6.50 -2.03
N GLY A 113 -23.30 5.40 -1.38
CA GLY A 113 -24.08 4.17 -1.33
C GLY A 113 -24.65 3.92 0.06
N THR A 114 -25.44 2.87 0.20
CA THR A 114 -26.07 2.48 1.47
C THR A 114 -25.47 1.20 2.05
N HIS A 115 -24.36 0.70 1.50
CA HIS A 115 -23.69 -0.47 2.03
C HIS A 115 -23.12 -0.18 3.41
N ALA A 116 -23.67 -0.82 4.45
CA ALA A 116 -23.23 -0.70 5.84
C ALA A 116 -22.87 -2.06 6.47
N GLY A 117 -22.92 -3.14 5.70
CA GLY A 117 -22.68 -4.50 6.16
C GLY A 117 -21.20 -4.84 6.35
N SER A 118 -20.93 -6.04 6.81
CA SER A 118 -19.57 -6.59 6.90
C SER A 118 -19.08 -7.16 5.57
N ALA A 119 -17.94 -7.86 5.61
CA ALA A 119 -17.45 -8.65 4.49
C ALA A 119 -18.33 -9.87 4.14
N ASP A 120 -19.13 -10.38 5.09
CA ASP A 120 -19.99 -11.54 4.88
C ASP A 120 -21.10 -11.21 3.86
N PRO A 121 -21.23 -11.99 2.76
CA PRO A 121 -22.32 -11.83 1.78
C PRO A 121 -23.72 -11.80 2.38
N LYS A 122 -23.94 -12.50 3.49
CA LYS A 122 -25.23 -12.50 4.21
C LYS A 122 -25.65 -11.13 4.79
N THR A 123 -24.69 -10.21 4.88
CA THR A 123 -24.94 -8.85 5.39
C THR A 123 -25.33 -7.86 4.30
N PHE A 124 -25.36 -8.29 3.02
CA PHE A 124 -25.80 -7.45 1.91
C PHE A 124 -27.30 -7.32 1.92
N LYS A 125 -27.74 -6.07 1.95
CA LYS A 125 -29.15 -5.77 1.77
C LYS A 125 -29.54 -5.88 0.30
N ASP A 126 -30.73 -6.37 0.01
CA ASP A 126 -31.23 -6.50 -1.35
C ASP A 126 -31.15 -5.21 -2.20
N PRO A 127 -31.48 -4.01 -1.68
CA PRO A 127 -31.33 -2.78 -2.46
C PRO A 127 -29.89 -2.50 -2.91
N VAL A 128 -28.89 -2.76 -2.05
CA VAL A 128 -27.47 -2.58 -2.38
C VAL A 128 -27.09 -3.51 -3.54
N TRP A 129 -27.44 -4.78 -3.43
CA TRP A 129 -27.13 -5.76 -4.47
C TRP A 129 -27.90 -5.54 -5.74
N ALA A 130 -29.18 -5.24 -5.65
CA ALA A 130 -30.07 -5.10 -6.81
C ALA A 130 -29.82 -3.79 -7.60
N ARG A 131 -29.37 -2.71 -6.95
CA ARG A 131 -29.39 -1.37 -7.54
C ARG A 131 -28.11 -0.55 -7.41
N GLU A 132 -27.26 -0.77 -6.38
CA GLU A 132 -26.15 0.13 -6.05
C GLU A 132 -24.76 -0.45 -6.37
N ARG A 133 -24.66 -1.73 -6.74
CA ARG A 133 -23.40 -2.40 -7.03
C ARG A 133 -22.73 -1.88 -8.29
N MET A 134 -21.40 -1.97 -8.31
CA MET A 134 -20.54 -1.70 -9.47
C MET A 134 -20.66 -0.28 -10.06
N PRO A 135 -20.78 0.79 -9.25
CA PRO A 135 -20.64 2.12 -9.82
C PRO A 135 -19.23 2.28 -10.42
N ILE A 136 -19.14 3.08 -11.48
CA ILE A 136 -17.87 3.31 -12.18
C ILE A 136 -17.66 4.79 -12.45
N ILE A 137 -16.39 5.24 -12.39
CA ILE A 137 -15.96 6.51 -12.97
C ILE A 137 -14.69 6.27 -13.79
N GLU A 138 -14.72 6.71 -15.06
CA GLU A 138 -13.67 6.38 -15.99
C GLU A 138 -13.38 7.44 -17.05
N SER A 139 -12.13 7.44 -17.55
CA SER A 139 -11.70 8.11 -18.79
C SER A 139 -11.90 9.64 -18.79
N LEU A 140 -11.56 10.33 -17.69
CA LEU A 140 -11.66 11.78 -17.57
C LEU A 140 -10.51 12.38 -16.75
N GLU A 141 -10.30 13.69 -16.89
CA GLU A 141 -9.36 14.46 -16.05
C GLU A 141 -10.14 15.29 -15.01
N ILE A 142 -9.66 15.31 -13.77
CA ILE A 142 -10.15 16.19 -12.69
C ILE A 142 -9.00 17.10 -12.27
N VAL A 143 -9.26 18.41 -12.23
CA VAL A 143 -8.30 19.45 -11.81
C VAL A 143 -8.91 20.28 -10.70
N GLY A 144 -8.22 20.40 -9.57
CA GLY A 144 -8.62 21.28 -8.46
C GLY A 144 -8.10 22.70 -8.65
N GLU A 145 -8.98 23.70 -8.70
CA GLU A 145 -8.62 25.11 -8.64
C GLU A 145 -8.72 25.68 -7.21
N HIS A 146 -9.70 25.25 -6.45
CA HIS A 146 -9.86 25.66 -5.06
C HIS A 146 -8.89 24.92 -4.14
N GLU A 147 -8.38 25.57 -3.09
CA GLU A 147 -7.41 24.95 -2.16
C GLU A 147 -7.97 23.71 -1.44
N ASN A 148 -9.28 23.69 -1.16
CA ASN A 148 -10.00 22.56 -0.57
C ASN A 148 -10.74 21.69 -1.58
N ALA A 149 -10.44 21.81 -2.88
CA ALA A 149 -10.98 20.91 -3.90
C ALA A 149 -10.39 19.51 -3.74
N ASP A 150 -11.22 18.48 -3.70
CA ASP A 150 -10.82 17.08 -3.80
C ASP A 150 -11.24 16.51 -5.17
N GLY A 151 -10.62 15.38 -5.56
CA GLY A 151 -10.98 14.71 -6.80
C GLY A 151 -12.25 13.89 -6.67
N ILE A 152 -12.13 12.67 -6.18
CA ILE A 152 -13.23 11.70 -6.04
C ILE A 152 -13.36 11.29 -4.58
N GLU A 153 -14.56 11.38 -4.02
CA GLU A 153 -14.89 10.84 -2.71
C GLU A 153 -15.91 9.71 -2.82
N ALA A 154 -15.78 8.67 -1.99
CA ALA A 154 -16.77 7.60 -1.93
C ALA A 154 -17.03 7.12 -0.49
N THR A 155 -18.31 6.89 -0.18
CA THR A 155 -18.77 6.33 1.08
C THR A 155 -19.96 5.40 0.86
N GLY A 156 -20.03 4.30 1.60
CA GLY A 156 -21.13 3.34 1.53
C GLY A 156 -21.23 2.56 0.21
N THR A 157 -20.19 2.59 -0.63
CA THR A 157 -20.24 1.93 -1.95
C THR A 157 -19.91 0.45 -1.90
N MET A 158 -20.41 -0.28 -2.88
CA MET A 158 -20.10 -1.67 -3.13
C MET A 158 -19.59 -1.86 -4.56
N GLN A 159 -18.39 -2.43 -4.70
CA GLN A 159 -17.74 -2.73 -5.99
C GLN A 159 -17.51 -1.48 -6.86
N LEU A 160 -17.19 -0.34 -6.23
CA LEU A 160 -16.81 0.86 -6.97
C LEU A 160 -15.54 0.61 -7.78
N THR A 161 -15.57 1.00 -9.05
CA THR A 161 -14.42 1.00 -9.94
C THR A 161 -14.06 2.42 -10.35
N ILE A 162 -12.80 2.82 -10.13
CA ILE A 162 -12.19 4.07 -10.58
C ILE A 162 -11.07 3.68 -11.54
N THR A 163 -11.19 4.04 -12.81
CA THR A 163 -10.19 3.59 -13.81
C THR A 163 -9.92 4.63 -14.89
N ARG A 164 -8.67 4.70 -15.33
CA ARG A 164 -8.23 5.64 -16.38
C ARG A 164 -8.62 7.08 -16.10
N VAL A 165 -8.53 7.49 -14.84
CA VAL A 165 -8.79 8.87 -14.40
C VAL A 165 -7.49 9.56 -14.11
N LEU A 166 -7.36 10.79 -14.59
CA LEU A 166 -6.28 11.70 -14.24
C LEU A 166 -6.81 12.68 -13.18
N VAL A 167 -6.19 12.69 -11.97
CA VAL A 167 -6.56 13.60 -10.88
C VAL A 167 -5.34 14.42 -10.45
N ARG A 168 -5.44 15.74 -10.53
CA ARG A 168 -4.33 16.61 -10.14
C ARG A 168 -4.75 17.95 -9.55
N LYS A 169 -3.80 18.57 -8.83
CA LYS A 169 -3.98 19.89 -8.19
C LYS A 169 -5.14 19.95 -7.19
N CYS A 170 -5.63 18.80 -6.77
CA CYS A 170 -6.62 18.71 -5.70
C CYS A 170 -5.93 18.77 -4.32
N ARG A 171 -6.73 18.92 -3.24
CA ARG A 171 -6.26 18.63 -1.90
C ARG A 171 -6.01 17.12 -1.79
N HIS A 172 -7.04 16.28 -1.94
CA HIS A 172 -6.90 14.83 -2.05
C HIS A 172 -7.32 14.35 -3.43
N GLY A 173 -6.58 13.37 -3.99
CA GLY A 173 -6.92 12.81 -5.30
C GLY A 173 -8.16 11.91 -5.24
N ILE A 174 -8.05 10.77 -4.57
CA ILE A 174 -9.15 9.83 -4.31
C ILE A 174 -9.28 9.66 -2.79
N HIS A 175 -10.45 9.88 -2.24
CA HIS A 175 -10.71 9.84 -0.81
C HIS A 175 -11.85 8.87 -0.50
N LEU A 176 -11.51 7.71 0.10
CA LEU A 176 -12.48 6.72 0.55
C LEU A 176 -12.66 6.83 2.06
N THR A 177 -13.92 6.96 2.50
CA THR A 177 -14.24 7.21 3.91
C THR A 177 -15.31 6.26 4.44
N THR A 178 -15.40 6.15 5.75
CA THR A 178 -16.46 5.47 6.52
C THR A 178 -16.57 3.98 6.19
N ARG A 179 -17.20 3.64 5.09
CA ARG A 179 -17.43 2.25 4.66
C ARG A 179 -17.45 2.15 3.15
N ASN A 180 -16.69 1.21 2.61
CA ASN A 180 -16.78 0.78 1.22
C ASN A 180 -16.44 -0.71 1.15
N ARG A 181 -16.74 -1.36 0.03
CA ARG A 181 -16.46 -2.78 -0.16
C ARG A 181 -16.07 -3.10 -1.60
N ASN A 182 -15.06 -3.98 -1.75
CA ASN A 182 -14.59 -4.48 -3.06
C ASN A 182 -14.29 -3.34 -4.05
N VAL A 183 -13.45 -2.39 -3.64
CA VAL A 183 -13.09 -1.25 -4.48
C VAL A 183 -11.93 -1.61 -5.41
N LEU A 184 -12.01 -1.16 -6.66
CA LEU A 184 -10.92 -1.24 -7.64
C LEU A 184 -10.52 0.17 -8.07
N ILE A 185 -9.22 0.50 -7.92
CA ILE A 185 -8.59 1.71 -8.47
C ILE A 185 -7.51 1.22 -9.43
N ALA A 186 -7.69 1.46 -10.74
CA ALA A 186 -6.84 0.88 -11.76
C ALA A 186 -6.48 1.86 -12.87
N ASP A 187 -5.25 1.76 -13.38
CA ASP A 187 -4.78 2.52 -14.55
C ASP A 187 -4.98 4.04 -14.43
N CYS A 188 -4.88 4.58 -13.21
CA CYS A 188 -5.09 5.99 -12.91
C CYS A 188 -3.76 6.75 -12.84
N HIS A 189 -3.81 8.06 -13.17
CA HIS A 189 -2.73 9.00 -12.95
C HIS A 189 -3.15 10.01 -11.88
N ILE A 190 -2.46 10.03 -10.75
CA ILE A 190 -2.80 10.87 -9.59
C ILE A 190 -1.55 11.62 -9.17
N TYR A 191 -1.47 12.92 -9.46
CA TYR A 191 -0.26 13.66 -9.18
C TYR A 191 -0.48 15.16 -8.90
N GLU A 192 0.56 15.80 -8.37
CA GLU A 192 0.53 17.22 -7.99
C GLU A 192 -0.63 17.59 -7.06
N ASN A 193 -1.01 16.68 -6.12
CA ASN A 193 -2.03 16.99 -5.13
C ASN A 193 -1.41 17.55 -3.85
N ARG A 194 -2.03 18.57 -3.26
CA ARG A 194 -1.54 19.28 -2.07
C ARG A 194 -1.63 18.46 -0.78
N GLY A 195 -2.38 17.39 -0.79
CA GLY A 195 -2.55 16.45 0.30
C GLY A 195 -2.17 15.04 -0.14
N VAL A 196 -3.07 14.08 0.02
CA VAL A 196 -2.83 12.66 -0.25
C VAL A 196 -3.32 12.28 -1.65
N GLY A 197 -2.55 11.44 -2.35
CA GLY A 197 -2.95 10.91 -3.65
C GLY A 197 -4.17 9.99 -3.55
N ILE A 198 -4.05 8.85 -2.89
CA ILE A 198 -5.14 7.91 -2.58
C ILE A 198 -5.26 7.79 -1.06
N PHE A 199 -6.36 8.26 -0.51
CA PHE A 199 -6.56 8.38 0.93
C PHE A 199 -7.66 7.43 1.43
N LEU A 200 -7.28 6.41 2.19
CA LEU A 200 -8.14 5.49 2.90
C LEU A 200 -8.23 5.96 4.35
N ASN A 201 -9.17 6.85 4.65
CA ASN A 201 -9.21 7.60 5.91
C ASN A 201 -10.40 7.19 6.78
N ALA A 202 -10.13 6.75 8.00
CA ALA A 202 -11.14 6.28 8.94
C ALA A 202 -12.12 5.29 8.30
N LEU A 203 -11.59 4.47 7.41
CA LEU A 203 -12.33 3.63 6.49
C LEU A 203 -12.46 2.20 7.02
N ASN A 204 -13.67 1.67 7.07
CA ASN A 204 -13.89 0.25 7.20
C ASN A 204 -14.09 -0.34 5.79
N LEU A 205 -13.12 -1.09 5.33
CA LEU A 205 -13.09 -1.64 3.97
C LEU A 205 -12.52 -3.03 3.95
N HIS A 206 -13.20 -3.94 3.26
CA HIS A 206 -12.66 -5.23 2.89
C HIS A 206 -12.50 -5.32 1.38
N GLN A 207 -11.31 -5.75 0.95
CA GLN A 207 -10.93 -5.98 -0.44
C GLN A 207 -10.86 -4.69 -1.27
N ILE A 208 -9.67 -4.17 -1.37
CA ILE A 208 -9.33 -3.06 -2.26
C ILE A 208 -8.07 -3.41 -3.05
N ASN A 209 -8.11 -3.18 -4.35
CA ASN A 209 -6.96 -3.29 -5.22
C ASN A 209 -6.63 -1.91 -5.81
N VAL A 210 -5.37 -1.50 -5.68
CA VAL A 210 -4.76 -0.38 -6.39
C VAL A 210 -3.75 -0.99 -7.35
N THR A 211 -3.98 -0.87 -8.65
CA THR A 211 -3.16 -1.56 -9.66
C THR A 211 -2.90 -0.72 -10.89
N GLY A 212 -1.68 -0.80 -11.42
CA GLY A 212 -1.30 -0.10 -12.66
C GLY A 212 -1.40 1.42 -12.58
N CYS A 213 -1.34 2.00 -11.37
CA CYS A 213 -1.48 3.43 -11.17
C CYS A 213 -0.12 4.14 -11.11
N HIS A 214 -0.09 5.39 -11.60
CA HIS A 214 0.97 6.34 -11.30
C HIS A 214 0.47 7.28 -10.20
N VAL A 215 1.19 7.33 -9.06
CA VAL A 215 0.86 8.21 -7.93
C VAL A 215 2.10 9.00 -7.55
N SER A 216 2.13 10.30 -7.87
CA SER A 216 3.35 11.09 -7.70
C SER A 216 3.10 12.55 -7.35
N TYR A 217 4.11 13.15 -6.70
CA TYR A 217 4.12 14.58 -6.33
C TYR A 217 2.92 15.00 -5.46
N CYS A 218 2.47 14.13 -4.56
CA CYS A 218 1.46 14.46 -3.55
C CYS A 218 2.13 14.82 -2.22
N ASP A 219 1.77 15.97 -1.60
CA ASP A 219 2.55 16.53 -0.49
C ASP A 219 2.41 15.75 0.84
N ASP A 220 1.27 15.12 1.10
CA ASP A 220 1.00 14.44 2.38
C ASP A 220 1.00 12.89 2.27
N GLY A 221 1.50 12.36 1.15
CA GLY A 221 1.64 10.93 0.90
C GLY A 221 1.01 10.46 -0.40
N GLY A 222 1.52 9.35 -0.94
CA GLY A 222 1.00 8.76 -2.17
C GLY A 222 -0.27 7.95 -1.91
N ILE A 223 -0.12 6.77 -1.30
CA ILE A 223 -1.23 5.90 -0.88
C ILE A 223 -1.18 5.83 0.65
N VAL A 224 -2.16 6.42 1.30
CA VAL A 224 -2.22 6.52 2.77
C VAL A 224 -3.45 5.81 3.30
N CYS A 225 -3.23 4.82 4.16
CA CYS A 225 -4.27 4.09 4.89
C CYS A 225 -4.10 4.33 6.38
N LYS A 226 -5.03 5.05 7.02
CA LYS A 226 -4.97 5.34 8.46
C LYS A 226 -6.33 5.46 9.14
N ALA A 227 -6.34 5.34 10.47
CA ALA A 227 -7.51 5.54 11.33
C ALA A 227 -8.73 4.70 10.93
N GLY A 228 -8.52 3.49 10.42
CA GLY A 228 -9.60 2.66 9.91
C GLY A 228 -9.47 1.19 10.31
N GLU A 229 -10.20 0.36 9.60
CA GLU A 229 -10.14 -1.10 9.65
C GLU A 229 -10.16 -1.64 8.22
N VAL A 230 -9.03 -1.49 7.53
CA VAL A 230 -8.86 -1.98 6.16
C VAL A 230 -8.27 -3.37 6.18
N ARG A 231 -8.85 -4.26 5.38
CA ARG A 231 -8.42 -5.64 5.18
C ARG A 231 -8.31 -5.96 3.69
N ASN A 232 -7.36 -6.83 3.36
CA ASN A 232 -7.10 -7.26 1.99
C ASN A 232 -6.80 -6.07 1.05
N LEU A 233 -5.91 -5.17 1.49
CA LEU A 233 -5.38 -4.10 0.65
C LEU A 233 -4.26 -4.66 -0.23
N GLN A 234 -4.40 -4.53 -1.53
CA GLN A 234 -3.38 -4.89 -2.51
C GLN A 234 -2.93 -3.67 -3.29
N ILE A 235 -1.63 -3.40 -3.32
CA ILE A 235 -0.97 -2.35 -4.11
C ILE A 235 0.02 -3.05 -5.01
N THR A 236 -0.25 -3.08 -6.32
CA THR A 236 0.54 -3.88 -7.25
C THR A 236 0.72 -3.25 -8.62
N GLY A 237 1.93 -3.38 -9.19
CA GLY A 237 2.23 -2.89 -10.54
C GLY A 237 2.11 -1.39 -10.70
N CYS A 238 2.31 -0.63 -9.62
CA CYS A 238 2.22 0.83 -9.59
C CYS A 238 3.60 1.47 -9.67
N ASP A 239 3.63 2.71 -10.16
CA ASP A 239 4.76 3.64 -10.04
C ASP A 239 4.37 4.74 -9.04
N ILE A 240 5.10 4.79 -7.92
CA ILE A 240 4.74 5.64 -6.77
C ILE A 240 5.96 6.44 -6.34
N GLU A 241 5.96 7.76 -6.61
CA GLU A 241 7.15 8.56 -6.42
C GLU A 241 6.90 9.98 -5.92
N SER A 242 7.86 10.51 -5.18
CA SER A 242 7.88 11.94 -4.77
C SER A 242 6.63 12.40 -4.00
N ASN A 243 6.00 11.53 -3.23
CA ASN A 243 4.76 11.85 -2.51
C ASN A 243 5.01 12.35 -1.08
N GLN A 244 5.97 13.25 -0.93
CA GLN A 244 6.35 13.78 0.39
C GLN A 244 6.78 15.23 0.23
N GLY A 245 6.00 16.15 0.73
CA GLY A 245 6.35 17.57 0.73
C GLY A 245 7.54 17.85 1.66
N GLU A 246 8.53 18.59 1.20
CA GLU A 246 9.76 18.88 1.97
C GLU A 246 9.49 19.60 3.32
N LYS A 247 8.39 20.33 3.40
CA LYS A 247 7.98 21.11 4.58
C LYS A 247 6.82 20.48 5.36
N ARG A 248 6.44 19.25 4.99
CA ARG A 248 5.35 18.51 5.63
C ARG A 248 5.89 17.60 6.74
N PRO A 249 5.06 17.18 7.69
CA PRO A 249 5.42 16.11 8.63
C PRO A 249 5.84 14.85 7.90
N PRO A 250 6.72 14.03 8.49
CA PRO A 250 7.17 12.79 7.90
C PRO A 250 6.01 11.90 7.45
N THR A 251 6.01 11.52 6.18
CA THR A 251 5.02 10.62 5.58
C THR A 251 5.72 9.56 4.72
N ALA A 252 5.02 8.97 3.77
CA ALA A 252 5.58 7.96 2.88
C ALA A 252 4.92 7.95 1.50
N ASN A 253 5.61 7.38 0.52
CA ASN A 253 4.98 7.01 -0.74
C ASN A 253 3.82 6.03 -0.50
N ILE A 254 4.01 5.06 0.41
CA ILE A 254 2.94 4.17 0.91
C ILE A 254 2.99 4.18 2.45
N LEU A 255 1.92 4.65 3.09
CA LEU A 255 1.75 4.64 4.54
C LEU A 255 0.57 3.74 4.95
N VAL A 256 0.84 2.76 5.82
CA VAL A 256 -0.19 1.99 6.51
C VAL A 256 -0.05 2.26 8.01
N ASP A 257 -0.94 3.06 8.56
CA ASP A 257 -0.94 3.50 9.95
C ASP A 257 -2.13 2.89 10.70
N SER A 258 -1.84 2.04 11.66
CA SER A 258 -2.84 1.35 12.50
C SER A 258 -3.03 1.99 13.88
N THR A 259 -2.31 3.06 14.21
CA THR A 259 -2.30 3.64 15.56
C THR A 259 -3.68 4.09 16.04
N ASP A 260 -4.50 4.63 15.16
CA ASP A 260 -5.90 5.00 15.44
C ASP A 260 -6.92 4.00 14.89
N GLY A 261 -6.48 2.80 14.49
CA GLY A 261 -7.31 1.82 13.83
C GLY A 261 -6.82 0.39 14.00
N SER A 262 -7.04 -0.43 12.98
CA SER A 262 -6.58 -1.82 12.95
C SER A 262 -6.41 -2.31 11.51
N ASN A 263 -5.55 -1.64 10.73
CA ASN A 263 -5.28 -2.03 9.34
C ASN A 263 -4.40 -3.28 9.29
N ALA A 264 -4.73 -4.23 8.43
CA ALA A 264 -4.00 -5.50 8.30
C ALA A 264 -4.26 -6.18 6.95
N GLU A 265 -3.57 -7.29 6.70
CA GLU A 265 -3.72 -8.09 5.48
C GLU A 265 -3.39 -7.25 4.24
N VAL A 266 -2.16 -6.72 4.21
CA VAL A 266 -1.70 -5.80 3.17
C VAL A 266 -0.63 -6.48 2.30
N ALA A 267 -0.78 -6.39 0.98
CA ALA A 267 0.21 -6.81 0.02
C ALA A 267 0.70 -5.60 -0.81
N ILE A 268 2.01 -5.33 -0.76
CA ILE A 268 2.70 -4.31 -1.55
C ILE A 268 3.68 -5.05 -2.46
N THR A 269 3.31 -5.24 -3.72
CA THR A 269 4.02 -6.20 -4.57
C THR A 269 4.24 -5.70 -6.00
N GLY A 270 5.47 -5.86 -6.50
CA GLY A 270 5.78 -5.57 -7.91
C GLY A 270 5.67 -4.11 -8.30
N ASN A 271 5.95 -3.18 -7.40
CA ASN A 271 5.89 -1.74 -7.64
C ASN A 271 7.28 -1.15 -7.83
N THR A 272 7.36 -0.01 -8.51
CA THR A 272 8.49 0.93 -8.42
C THR A 272 8.13 2.03 -7.43
N ILE A 273 8.94 2.21 -6.37
CA ILE A 273 8.65 3.17 -5.29
C ILE A 273 9.91 3.99 -5.02
N GLN A 274 9.88 5.30 -5.29
CA GLN A 274 11.10 6.07 -5.28
C GLN A 274 10.91 7.58 -5.07
N HIS A 275 12.07 8.25 -4.94
CA HIS A 275 12.27 9.69 -4.89
C HIS A 275 11.73 10.42 -3.65
N ASN A 276 12.25 11.61 -3.52
CA ASN A 276 12.08 12.63 -2.52
C ASN A 276 12.94 12.48 -1.26
N HIS A 277 14.25 12.36 -1.48
CA HIS A 277 15.24 12.35 -0.40
C HIS A 277 15.34 13.68 0.38
N LYS A 278 14.71 14.76 -0.10
CA LYS A 278 14.72 16.05 0.59
C LYS A 278 13.67 16.18 1.69
N ALA A 279 12.72 15.26 1.76
CA ALA A 279 11.69 15.25 2.81
C ALA A 279 12.25 14.61 4.10
N PRO A 280 12.55 15.39 5.16
CA PRO A 280 13.12 14.85 6.38
C PRO A 280 12.24 13.74 6.99
N GLY A 281 12.86 12.60 7.33
CA GLY A 281 12.15 11.46 7.90
C GLY A 281 11.16 10.77 6.96
N GLY A 282 11.16 11.10 5.67
CA GLY A 282 10.30 10.48 4.68
C GLY A 282 10.68 9.03 4.39
N ALA A 283 9.68 8.22 4.02
CA ALA A 283 9.90 6.82 3.65
C ALA A 283 9.27 6.45 2.31
N ASN A 284 9.78 5.39 1.67
CA ASN A 284 9.06 4.80 0.55
C ASN A 284 7.87 3.98 1.04
N ILE A 285 8.11 3.05 1.97
CA ILE A 285 7.05 2.27 2.62
C ILE A 285 7.18 2.47 4.13
N ARG A 286 6.08 2.87 4.78
CA ARG A 286 6.01 2.97 6.24
C ARG A 286 4.83 2.19 6.78
N ILE A 287 5.11 1.27 7.71
CA ILE A 287 4.11 0.47 8.42
C ILE A 287 4.17 0.88 9.89
N LYS A 288 3.07 1.41 10.41
CA LYS A 288 2.97 1.88 11.80
C LYS A 288 1.92 1.10 12.59
N GLY A 289 2.33 0.66 13.76
CA GLY A 289 1.51 0.12 14.83
C GLY A 289 1.85 0.79 16.17
N PRO A 290 1.43 0.22 17.30
CA PRO A 290 0.49 -0.90 17.33
C PRO A 290 -0.93 -0.44 17.02
N SER A 291 -1.80 -1.39 16.66
CA SER A 291 -3.22 -1.12 16.49
C SER A 291 -3.84 -0.57 17.79
N ALA A 292 -4.75 0.40 17.66
CA ALA A 292 -5.60 0.84 18.78
C ALA A 292 -6.55 -0.28 19.29
N ARG A 293 -6.71 -1.37 18.54
CA ARG A 293 -7.62 -2.47 18.85
C ARG A 293 -6.87 -3.75 19.12
N LYS A 294 -7.27 -4.46 20.17
CA LYS A 294 -6.79 -5.80 20.52
C LYS A 294 -7.64 -6.89 19.88
N ILE A 295 -7.08 -8.06 19.74
CA ILE A 295 -7.85 -9.29 19.52
C ILE A 295 -8.60 -9.59 20.81
N LYS A 296 -9.88 -9.95 20.68
CA LYS A 296 -10.75 -10.24 21.84
C LYS A 296 -10.07 -11.21 22.81
N ASP A 297 -10.10 -10.88 24.07
CA ASP A 297 -9.57 -11.67 25.18
C ASP A 297 -8.06 -12.02 25.11
N THR A 298 -7.30 -11.29 24.29
CA THR A 298 -5.85 -11.43 24.20
C THR A 298 -5.12 -10.10 24.41
N ALA A 299 -3.80 -10.16 24.59
CA ALA A 299 -2.94 -8.98 24.58
C ALA A 299 -2.52 -8.57 23.15
N GLU A 300 -2.82 -9.38 22.14
CA GLU A 300 -2.40 -9.17 20.77
C GLU A 300 -3.17 -8.05 20.08
N MET A 301 -2.46 -7.25 19.33
CA MET A 301 -3.05 -6.17 18.52
C MET A 301 -3.60 -6.72 17.20
N ARG A 302 -4.57 -6.02 16.62
CA ARG A 302 -5.30 -6.45 15.40
C ARG A 302 -4.66 -5.98 14.09
N ASP A 303 -3.46 -5.45 14.12
CA ASP A 303 -2.69 -5.07 12.93
C ASP A 303 -1.75 -6.18 12.47
N GLY A 304 -1.09 -5.98 11.33
CA GLY A 304 -0.07 -6.88 10.81
C GLY A 304 -0.52 -7.69 9.59
N HIS A 305 0.18 -8.82 9.35
CA HIS A 305 0.02 -9.62 8.14
C HIS A 305 0.28 -8.78 6.88
N VAL A 306 1.47 -8.17 6.82
CA VAL A 306 1.92 -7.35 5.70
C VAL A 306 2.97 -8.09 4.90
N THR A 307 2.84 -8.10 3.58
CA THR A 307 3.85 -8.62 2.66
C THR A 307 4.36 -7.49 1.77
N ILE A 308 5.68 -7.30 1.73
CA ILE A 308 6.39 -6.36 0.87
C ILE A 308 7.31 -7.19 -0.02
N SER A 309 6.97 -7.35 -1.31
CA SER A 309 7.71 -8.28 -2.16
C SER A 309 7.83 -7.85 -3.63
N GLY A 310 8.98 -8.15 -4.22
CA GLY A 310 9.20 -7.92 -5.65
C GLY A 310 9.20 -6.46 -6.07
N ASN A 311 9.42 -5.51 -5.15
CA ASN A 311 9.44 -4.09 -5.45
C ASN A 311 10.85 -3.60 -5.77
N ILE A 312 10.91 -2.51 -6.52
CA ILE A 312 12.12 -1.70 -6.77
C ILE A 312 11.98 -0.42 -5.95
N ILE A 313 12.89 -0.18 -5.00
CA ILE A 313 12.72 0.84 -3.95
C ILE A 313 13.99 1.68 -3.82
N SER A 314 13.89 3.03 -3.91
CA SER A 314 15.08 3.88 -3.85
C SER A 314 14.82 5.36 -3.54
N ASP A 315 15.92 6.11 -3.40
CA ASP A 315 16.02 7.59 -3.44
C ASP A 315 15.15 8.33 -2.42
N VAL A 316 15.19 7.90 -1.16
CA VAL A 316 14.46 8.51 -0.05
C VAL A 316 15.27 8.40 1.25
N MET A 317 14.87 9.05 2.33
CA MET A 317 15.56 8.93 3.62
C MET A 317 15.54 7.48 4.13
N VAL A 318 14.36 6.84 4.14
CA VAL A 318 14.19 5.45 4.58
C VAL A 318 13.41 4.65 3.52
N ASN A 319 14.01 3.59 2.96
CA ASN A 319 13.30 2.79 1.97
C ASN A 319 12.12 2.02 2.58
N ILE A 320 12.34 1.28 3.67
CA ILE A 320 11.27 0.57 4.39
C ILE A 320 11.39 0.91 5.88
N HIS A 321 10.36 1.52 6.45
CA HIS A 321 10.28 1.87 7.86
C HIS A 321 9.16 1.09 8.56
N LEU A 322 9.52 0.29 9.56
CA LEU A 322 8.62 -0.45 10.43
C LEU A 322 8.67 0.15 11.82
N GLU A 323 7.58 0.71 12.31
CA GLU A 323 7.47 1.35 13.62
C GLU A 323 6.36 0.67 14.43
N HIS A 324 6.70 0.00 15.52
CA HIS A 324 5.76 -0.83 16.30
C HIS A 324 4.94 -1.82 15.45
N ALA A 325 5.54 -2.28 14.36
CA ALA A 325 4.90 -3.18 13.40
C ALA A 325 4.99 -4.65 13.86
N ARG A 326 4.06 -5.49 13.40
CA ARG A 326 4.10 -6.92 13.63
C ARG A 326 3.70 -7.72 12.39
N GLY A 327 4.26 -8.94 12.29
CA GLY A 327 3.87 -9.88 11.23
C GLY A 327 4.12 -9.33 9.82
N VAL A 328 5.32 -8.83 9.55
CA VAL A 328 5.71 -8.29 8.24
C VAL A 328 6.71 -9.21 7.57
N VAL A 329 6.45 -9.56 6.32
CA VAL A 329 7.36 -10.31 5.44
C VAL A 329 7.91 -9.38 4.37
N ILE A 330 9.25 -9.32 4.25
CA ILE A 330 9.98 -8.50 3.26
C ILE A 330 10.85 -9.44 2.45
N THR A 331 10.55 -9.62 1.16
CA THR A 331 11.29 -10.59 0.33
C THR A 331 11.29 -10.23 -1.15
N GLY A 332 12.37 -10.57 -1.86
CA GLY A 332 12.47 -10.38 -3.31
C GLY A 332 12.53 -8.92 -3.75
N ASN A 333 12.80 -7.97 -2.86
CA ASN A 333 12.91 -6.56 -3.22
C ASN A 333 14.35 -6.19 -3.60
N THR A 334 14.49 -5.19 -4.47
CA THR A 334 15.75 -4.49 -4.75
C THR A 334 15.66 -3.09 -4.16
N CYS A 335 16.51 -2.80 -3.18
CA CYS A 335 16.55 -1.52 -2.48
C CYS A 335 17.93 -0.87 -2.65
N TRP A 336 17.97 0.42 -3.04
CA TRP A 336 19.23 1.15 -3.12
C TRP A 336 19.04 2.65 -2.82
N THR A 337 20.14 3.37 -2.67
CA THR A 337 20.18 4.81 -2.45
C THR A 337 19.23 5.28 -1.34
N ALA A 338 19.32 4.65 -0.17
CA ALA A 338 18.73 5.18 1.05
C ALA A 338 19.68 6.20 1.68
N TYR A 339 19.19 7.39 2.00
CA TYR A 339 20.03 8.42 2.62
C TYR A 339 20.32 8.14 4.10
N GLU A 340 19.40 7.45 4.78
CA GLU A 340 19.59 6.98 6.15
C GLU A 340 19.57 5.45 6.21
N TRP A 341 18.44 4.81 5.85
CA TRP A 341 18.24 3.38 6.04
C TRP A 341 17.58 2.71 4.84
N ASN A 342 18.13 1.61 4.36
CA ASN A 342 17.41 0.70 3.47
C ASN A 342 16.23 0.02 4.18
N LEU A 343 16.45 -0.36 5.44
CA LEU A 343 15.44 -0.94 6.30
C LEU A 343 15.66 -0.44 7.72
N LEU A 344 14.66 0.19 8.29
CA LEU A 344 14.60 0.63 9.68
C LEU A 344 13.43 -0.09 10.35
N ALA A 345 13.70 -0.91 11.36
CA ALA A 345 12.68 -1.57 12.16
C ALA A 345 12.87 -1.20 13.64
N GLU A 346 11.84 -0.60 14.23
CA GLU A 346 11.87 -0.13 15.63
C GLU A 346 10.67 -0.68 16.39
N HIS A 347 10.90 -1.16 17.60
CA HIS A 347 9.86 -1.67 18.50
C HIS A 347 8.93 -2.70 17.86
N SER A 348 9.46 -3.49 16.93
CA SER A 348 8.68 -4.37 16.05
C SER A 348 8.87 -5.85 16.37
N THR A 349 7.90 -6.68 16.02
CA THR A 349 7.93 -8.11 16.35
C THR A 349 7.46 -8.98 15.19
N ALA A 350 7.95 -10.22 15.13
CA ALA A 350 7.59 -11.20 14.09
C ALA A 350 7.84 -10.67 12.67
N ILE A 351 9.01 -10.06 12.46
CA ILE A 351 9.45 -9.56 11.16
C ILE A 351 10.29 -10.64 10.47
N THR A 352 9.95 -10.95 9.24
CA THR A 352 10.73 -11.86 8.41
C THR A 352 11.33 -11.10 7.23
N VAL A 353 12.66 -11.00 7.18
CA VAL A 353 13.41 -10.51 6.03
C VAL A 353 14.00 -11.72 5.31
N GLY A 354 13.47 -12.02 4.13
CA GLY A 354 13.95 -13.08 3.25
C GLY A 354 15.02 -12.59 2.26
N PRO A 355 15.24 -13.32 1.17
CA PRO A 355 16.13 -12.87 0.11
C PRO A 355 15.72 -11.52 -0.46
N ASN A 356 16.55 -10.51 -0.28
CA ASN A 356 16.43 -9.17 -0.85
C ASN A 356 17.83 -8.73 -1.30
N ASN A 357 17.88 -7.78 -2.22
CA ASN A 357 19.11 -7.11 -2.60
C ASN A 357 19.12 -5.68 -2.05
N PHE A 358 19.98 -5.41 -1.08
CA PHE A 358 20.25 -4.08 -0.53
C PHE A 358 21.60 -3.60 -1.04
N ASP A 359 21.61 -2.98 -2.22
CA ASP A 359 22.85 -2.59 -2.91
C ASP A 359 22.89 -1.07 -3.17
N ARG A 360 24.00 -0.61 -3.69
CA ARG A 360 24.12 0.66 -4.42
C ARG A 360 24.05 0.39 -5.91
N ASN A 361 23.16 1.07 -6.60
CA ASN A 361 23.07 0.92 -8.03
C ASN A 361 24.37 1.43 -8.71
N PRO A 362 25.14 0.58 -9.40
CA PRO A 362 26.40 1.01 -10.02
C PRO A 362 26.27 2.15 -11.04
N ARG A 363 25.11 2.32 -11.63
CA ARG A 363 24.81 3.44 -12.54
C ARG A 363 25.01 4.80 -11.89
N TYR A 364 24.78 4.88 -10.57
CA TYR A 364 24.89 6.12 -9.80
C TYR A 364 26.13 6.14 -8.88
N ALA A 365 26.96 5.10 -8.92
CA ALA A 365 28.11 4.96 -8.02
C ALA A 365 29.26 5.92 -8.33
N ALA A 366 29.43 6.36 -9.58
CA ALA A 366 30.45 7.34 -9.95
C ALA A 366 30.15 8.74 -9.38
N GLU A 367 28.87 9.02 -9.13
CA GLU A 367 28.39 10.21 -8.45
C GLU A 367 27.85 9.76 -7.10
N GLU A 368 28.74 9.28 -6.20
CA GLU A 368 28.32 8.93 -4.85
C GLU A 368 27.58 10.13 -4.27
N LYS A 369 26.24 10.07 -4.33
CA LYS A 369 25.40 11.13 -3.78
C LYS A 369 25.81 11.27 -2.32
N PRO A 370 26.45 12.39 -1.93
CA PRO A 370 26.94 12.58 -0.57
C PRO A 370 25.79 12.32 0.42
N GLY A 371 26.04 11.54 1.46
CA GLY A 371 25.07 11.30 2.51
C GLY A 371 24.22 10.05 2.38
N THR A 372 24.36 9.23 1.32
CA THR A 372 23.63 7.96 1.27
C THR A 372 24.32 6.87 2.07
N THR A 373 23.62 6.24 3.00
CA THR A 373 24.19 5.19 3.88
C THR A 373 23.90 3.78 3.43
N ASN A 374 22.71 3.48 2.99
CA ASN A 374 22.22 2.12 2.66
C ASN A 374 22.27 1.12 3.82
N ALA A 375 22.26 1.56 5.06
CA ALA A 375 22.34 0.70 6.22
C ALA A 375 21.00 0.04 6.58
N ILE A 376 21.09 -1.00 7.44
CA ILE A 376 19.93 -1.69 8.01
C ILE A 376 20.02 -1.58 9.55
N LEU A 377 18.91 -1.21 10.19
CA LEU A 377 18.79 -1.14 11.64
C LEU A 377 17.55 -1.87 12.13
N PHE A 378 17.74 -2.75 13.10
CA PHE A 378 16.71 -3.28 13.98
C PHE A 378 16.98 -2.79 15.40
N ARG A 379 16.02 -2.09 15.99
CA ARG A 379 16.11 -1.54 17.36
C ARG A 379 14.90 -1.93 18.17
N ASP A 380 15.13 -2.43 19.39
CA ASP A 380 14.06 -2.84 20.29
C ASP A 380 13.08 -3.86 19.67
N CYS A 381 13.60 -4.77 18.83
CA CYS A 381 12.82 -5.75 18.08
C CYS A 381 12.96 -7.16 18.70
N GLN A 382 11.91 -7.98 18.50
CA GLN A 382 11.94 -9.37 18.96
C GLN A 382 11.25 -10.33 17.99
N ASP A 383 11.58 -11.63 18.11
CA ASP A 383 10.97 -12.69 17.30
C ASP A 383 11.14 -12.50 15.79
N CYS A 384 12.30 -12.00 15.35
CA CYS A 384 12.55 -11.70 13.95
C CYS A 384 13.47 -12.72 13.28
N THR A 385 13.26 -12.96 12.00
CA THR A 385 14.14 -13.78 11.15
C THR A 385 14.69 -12.95 10.01
N LEU A 386 16.00 -12.93 9.84
CA LEU A 386 16.70 -12.26 8.74
C LEU A 386 17.52 -13.33 7.99
N SER A 387 17.16 -13.65 6.76
CA SER A 387 17.77 -14.78 6.05
C SER A 387 18.03 -14.52 4.57
N GLY A 388 19.21 -14.93 4.10
CA GLY A 388 19.52 -15.02 2.66
C GLY A 388 19.55 -13.70 1.90
N PHE A 389 19.57 -12.55 2.54
CA PHE A 389 19.67 -11.25 1.87
C PHE A 389 21.13 -10.89 1.56
N THR A 390 21.31 -10.04 0.56
CA THR A 390 22.58 -9.37 0.27
C THR A 390 22.52 -7.91 0.69
N LEU A 391 23.53 -7.47 1.47
CA LEU A 391 23.75 -6.07 1.81
C LEU A 391 25.16 -5.67 1.37
N SER A 392 25.29 -4.65 0.56
CA SER A 392 26.60 -4.23 0.07
C SER A 392 26.79 -2.73 0.06
N ARG A 393 28.07 -2.34 0.19
CA ARG A 393 28.54 -0.95 -0.01
C ARG A 393 27.83 0.06 0.88
N THR A 394 27.58 -0.27 2.14
CA THR A 394 27.15 0.72 3.12
C THR A 394 28.24 1.75 3.33
N ARG A 395 27.90 3.05 3.31
CA ARG A 395 28.84 4.16 3.42
C ARG A 395 28.45 5.10 4.54
N ALA A 396 29.47 5.72 5.16
CA ALA A 396 29.30 6.73 6.21
C ALA A 396 28.38 6.28 7.38
N ALA A 397 28.13 4.99 7.52
CA ALA A 397 27.38 4.40 8.63
C ALA A 397 28.35 3.73 9.62
N GLY A 398 27.94 3.62 10.86
CA GLY A 398 28.71 2.89 11.88
C GLY A 398 28.78 1.38 11.60
N ALA A 399 27.77 0.84 10.93
CA ALA A 399 27.71 -0.56 10.51
C ALA A 399 26.77 -0.76 9.30
N GLY A 400 26.96 -1.88 8.59
CA GLY A 400 26.06 -2.31 7.53
C GLY A 400 24.71 -2.78 8.11
N LEU A 401 24.73 -3.80 8.95
CA LEU A 401 23.58 -4.26 9.73
C LEU A 401 23.81 -3.96 11.21
N THR A 402 22.89 -3.27 11.84
CA THR A 402 22.88 -3.06 13.30
C THR A 402 21.67 -3.75 13.92
N LEU A 403 21.90 -4.55 14.95
CA LEU A 403 20.90 -5.11 15.86
C LEU A 403 21.12 -4.49 17.23
N GLU A 404 20.17 -3.72 17.75
CA GLU A 404 20.29 -2.97 18.99
C GLU A 404 19.15 -3.28 19.95
N ARG A 405 19.45 -3.74 21.15
CA ARG A 405 18.48 -4.16 22.18
C ARG A 405 17.40 -5.11 21.65
N CYS A 406 17.84 -6.07 20.85
CA CYS A 406 16.97 -7.06 20.23
C CYS A 406 17.03 -8.41 20.96
N SER A 407 15.98 -9.21 20.84
CA SER A 407 15.94 -10.55 21.43
C SER A 407 15.22 -11.57 20.56
N ARG A 408 15.65 -12.83 20.66
CA ARG A 408 15.08 -13.96 19.90
C ARG A 408 15.09 -13.72 18.38
N LEU A 409 16.23 -13.23 17.89
CA LEU A 409 16.47 -13.05 16.46
C LEU A 409 17.20 -14.25 15.88
N ASN A 410 16.84 -14.63 14.65
CA ASN A 410 17.60 -15.60 13.87
C ASN A 410 18.14 -14.91 12.61
N VAL A 411 19.46 -14.68 12.55
CA VAL A 411 20.15 -14.14 11.37
C VAL A 411 20.95 -15.28 10.74
N THR A 412 20.61 -15.65 9.50
CA THR A 412 21.26 -16.78 8.84
C THR A 412 21.45 -16.58 7.34
N GLY A 413 22.60 -17.02 6.83
CA GLY A 413 22.88 -17.00 5.39
C GLY A 413 22.92 -15.60 4.77
N ALA A 414 23.14 -14.55 5.54
CA ALA A 414 23.25 -13.19 5.03
C ALA A 414 24.63 -12.99 4.37
N THR A 415 24.64 -12.26 3.23
CA THR A 415 25.88 -11.82 2.56
C THR A 415 26.06 -10.32 2.77
N ILE A 416 27.09 -9.92 3.53
CA ILE A 416 27.36 -8.52 3.88
C ILE A 416 28.75 -8.14 3.36
N LEU A 417 28.80 -7.22 2.40
CA LEU A 417 30.00 -6.91 1.62
C LEU A 417 30.38 -5.44 1.64
N ASP A 418 31.66 -5.16 1.81
CA ASP A 418 32.28 -3.85 1.59
C ASP A 418 31.60 -2.69 2.32
N CYS A 419 31.23 -2.91 3.58
CA CYS A 419 30.60 -1.92 4.45
C CYS A 419 31.64 -1.10 5.22
N ASP A 420 31.39 0.21 5.39
CA ASP A 420 32.21 1.06 6.26
C ASP A 420 31.99 0.67 7.73
N GLY A 421 33.02 0.81 8.56
CA GLY A 421 32.98 0.56 9.99
C GLY A 421 32.84 -0.91 10.33
N VAL A 422 31.62 -1.38 10.55
CA VAL A 422 31.36 -2.77 10.97
C VAL A 422 30.39 -3.43 9.96
N GLY A 423 30.69 -4.64 9.50
CA GLY A 423 29.74 -5.39 8.67
C GLY A 423 28.44 -5.67 9.42
N MET A 424 28.52 -6.33 10.59
CA MET A 424 27.40 -6.61 11.48
C MET A 424 27.71 -6.20 12.92
N LEU A 425 26.89 -5.34 13.51
CA LEU A 425 27.00 -4.85 14.89
C LEU A 425 25.83 -5.34 15.72
N LEU A 426 26.12 -6.04 16.83
CA LEU A 426 25.15 -6.45 17.84
C LEU A 426 25.38 -5.64 19.11
N THR A 427 24.40 -4.88 19.55
CA THR A 427 24.43 -4.10 20.80
C THR A 427 23.32 -4.56 21.73
N ASP A 428 23.66 -5.11 22.89
CA ASP A 428 22.69 -5.62 23.87
C ASP A 428 21.67 -6.61 23.30
N VAL A 429 22.13 -7.49 22.38
CA VAL A 429 21.30 -8.55 21.77
C VAL A 429 21.31 -9.77 22.68
N THR A 430 20.13 -10.40 22.86
CA THR A 430 20.00 -11.57 23.72
C THR A 430 19.23 -12.71 23.06
N ASN A 431 19.48 -13.96 23.50
CA ASN A 431 18.74 -15.16 23.09
C ASN A 431 18.62 -15.29 21.55
N SER A 432 19.67 -14.94 20.82
CA SER A 432 19.62 -14.82 19.35
C SER A 432 20.71 -15.67 18.69
N ARG A 433 20.48 -16.00 17.41
CA ARG A 433 21.42 -16.76 16.60
C ARG A 433 21.93 -15.93 15.43
N VAL A 434 23.23 -16.00 15.16
CA VAL A 434 23.89 -15.51 13.94
C VAL A 434 24.70 -16.65 13.35
N SER A 435 24.33 -17.15 12.18
CA SER A 435 25.01 -18.30 11.58
C SER A 435 25.06 -18.25 10.04
N ASP A 436 26.02 -18.96 9.49
CA ASP A 436 26.14 -19.20 8.04
C ASP A 436 26.24 -17.90 7.22
N CYS A 437 26.67 -16.80 7.84
CA CYS A 437 26.78 -15.50 7.18
C CYS A 437 28.17 -15.33 6.56
N LEU A 438 28.19 -14.71 5.36
CA LEU A 438 29.42 -14.24 4.72
C LEU A 438 29.55 -12.72 4.98
N ILE A 439 30.52 -12.31 5.83
CA ILE A 439 30.77 -10.93 6.19
C ILE A 439 32.18 -10.54 5.78
N ARG A 440 32.33 -9.78 4.68
CA ARG A 440 33.61 -9.53 4.04
C ARG A 440 33.74 -8.11 3.53
N ASP A 441 34.98 -7.61 3.52
CA ASP A 441 35.33 -6.34 2.90
C ASP A 441 36.68 -6.49 2.18
N ASP A 442 36.67 -6.45 0.87
CA ASP A 442 37.85 -6.68 0.05
C ASP A 442 38.52 -5.38 -0.44
N ARG A 443 38.03 -4.23 0.00
CA ARG A 443 38.64 -2.94 -0.36
C ARG A 443 40.07 -2.84 0.21
N PRO A 444 41.05 -2.39 -0.59
CA PRO A 444 42.47 -2.42 -0.18
C PRO A 444 42.76 -1.69 1.14
N ASP A 445 42.20 -0.52 1.34
CA ASP A 445 42.45 0.36 2.45
C ASP A 445 41.36 0.32 3.54
N ALA A 446 40.50 -0.69 3.54
CA ALA A 446 39.43 -0.78 4.50
C ALA A 446 39.91 -1.19 5.89
N SER A 447 39.54 -0.42 6.90
CA SER A 447 39.77 -0.69 8.32
C SER A 447 38.53 -1.28 9.02
N SER A 448 37.64 -1.90 8.24
CA SER A 448 36.37 -2.44 8.71
C SER A 448 36.54 -3.67 9.63
N VAL A 449 35.51 -3.92 10.41
CA VAL A 449 35.39 -5.11 11.30
C VAL A 449 34.20 -5.94 10.74
N SER A 450 34.41 -7.26 10.59
CA SER A 450 33.34 -8.12 10.07
C SER A 450 32.15 -8.17 11.02
N LEU A 451 32.39 -8.55 12.29
CA LEU A 451 31.35 -8.68 13.30
C LEU A 451 31.81 -8.10 14.62
N ARG A 452 30.97 -7.30 15.26
CA ARG A 452 31.24 -6.73 16.60
C ARG A 452 30.06 -6.93 17.52
N THR A 453 30.34 -7.25 18.79
CA THR A 453 29.31 -7.26 19.84
C THR A 453 29.61 -6.21 20.89
N ARG A 454 28.57 -5.59 21.43
CA ARG A 454 28.61 -4.64 22.56
C ARG A 454 27.53 -5.02 23.56
N GLY A 455 27.89 -5.77 24.62
CA GLY A 455 26.91 -6.34 25.55
C GLY A 455 26.14 -7.53 24.98
N GLY A 456 25.05 -7.89 25.67
CA GLY A 456 24.19 -9.01 25.30
C GLY A 456 24.58 -10.33 25.97
N SER A 457 23.71 -11.35 25.92
CA SER A 457 23.90 -12.68 26.48
C SER A 457 23.07 -13.75 25.75
N ASP A 458 23.44 -15.00 26.04
CA ASP A 458 22.69 -16.19 25.58
C ASP A 458 22.54 -16.26 24.05
N ASN A 459 23.53 -15.75 23.32
CA ASN A 459 23.53 -15.77 21.86
C ASN A 459 24.34 -16.98 21.34
N MET A 460 24.07 -17.37 20.09
CA MET A 460 24.81 -18.35 19.33
C MET A 460 25.38 -17.67 18.07
N ILE A 461 26.70 -17.54 17.97
CA ILE A 461 27.44 -16.96 16.84
C ILE A 461 28.34 -18.04 16.26
N VAL A 462 27.88 -18.73 15.23
CA VAL A 462 28.51 -19.96 14.73
C VAL A 462 28.54 -20.05 13.21
N ASP A 463 29.55 -20.75 12.70
CA ASP A 463 29.64 -21.13 11.27
C ASP A 463 29.64 -19.94 10.28
N ASN A 464 30.10 -18.74 10.71
CA ASN A 464 30.20 -17.57 9.86
C ASN A 464 31.58 -17.47 9.19
N TYR A 465 31.59 -16.92 7.95
CA TYR A 465 32.83 -16.50 7.31
C TYR A 465 33.11 -15.03 7.60
N LEU A 466 34.19 -14.74 8.37
CA LEU A 466 34.59 -13.41 8.76
C LEU A 466 35.84 -12.98 8.01
N GLY A 467 35.71 -12.21 6.95
CA GLY A 467 36.85 -11.83 6.08
C GLY A 467 37.72 -10.70 6.61
N ARG A 468 37.29 -10.01 7.66
CA ARG A 468 38.03 -8.95 8.37
C ARG A 468 38.09 -9.27 9.88
N PRO A 469 38.88 -8.50 10.70
CA PRO A 469 38.85 -8.65 12.15
C PRO A 469 37.43 -8.72 12.70
N HIS A 470 37.27 -9.48 13.77
CA HIS A 470 36.03 -9.49 14.55
C HIS A 470 36.34 -9.11 16.00
N ASP A 471 35.34 -8.52 16.66
CA ASP A 471 35.45 -8.01 18.03
C ASP A 471 34.22 -8.52 18.82
N ILE A 472 34.29 -9.80 19.20
CA ILE A 472 33.23 -10.50 19.90
C ILE A 472 33.57 -10.58 21.38
N LEU A 473 32.75 -9.98 22.24
CA LEU A 473 32.97 -9.97 23.69
C LEU A 473 32.89 -11.38 24.28
N LYS A 474 33.72 -11.66 25.28
CA LYS A 474 33.58 -12.87 26.07
C LYS A 474 32.26 -12.84 26.86
N GLY A 475 31.56 -13.97 26.89
CA GLY A 475 30.32 -14.11 27.66
C GLY A 475 29.05 -13.70 26.94
N VAL A 476 29.10 -13.29 25.66
CA VAL A 476 27.88 -13.03 24.89
C VAL A 476 27.07 -14.28 24.54
N GLY A 477 27.67 -15.47 24.73
CA GLY A 477 27.05 -16.77 24.44
C GLY A 477 28.01 -17.76 23.81
N LEU A 478 27.51 -18.72 23.05
CA LEU A 478 28.31 -19.70 22.32
C LEU A 478 28.91 -19.06 21.06
N VAL A 479 30.22 -19.08 20.93
CA VAL A 479 30.99 -18.56 19.80
C VAL A 479 31.92 -19.63 19.27
N GLU A 480 31.56 -20.30 18.20
CA GLU A 480 32.31 -21.45 17.66
C GLU A 480 32.27 -21.52 16.14
N ARG A 481 33.25 -22.21 15.57
CA ARG A 481 33.35 -22.57 14.16
C ARG A 481 33.17 -21.38 13.18
N ASN A 482 33.55 -20.18 13.61
CA ASN A 482 33.60 -19.05 12.70
C ASN A 482 34.95 -19.07 11.97
N TYR A 483 34.91 -19.08 10.66
CA TYR A 483 36.14 -19.05 9.84
C TYR A 483 36.67 -17.61 9.80
N ASP A 484 37.94 -17.46 10.23
CA ASP A 484 38.67 -16.18 10.10
C ASP A 484 39.44 -16.16 8.76
N GLY A 485 38.92 -15.44 7.80
CA GLY A 485 39.50 -15.36 6.45
C GLY A 485 40.88 -14.71 6.37
N ARG A 486 41.41 -14.21 7.46
CA ARG A 486 42.79 -13.69 7.57
C ARG A 486 43.83 -14.77 7.81
N VAL A 487 43.41 -15.87 8.38
CA VAL A 487 44.29 -17.00 8.64
C VAL A 487 44.50 -17.75 7.35
N LYS A 488 45.70 -17.62 6.73
CA LYS A 488 46.08 -18.52 5.64
C LYS A 488 46.16 -19.94 6.19
N PRO A 489 45.57 -20.93 5.51
CA PRO A 489 45.67 -22.33 5.92
C PRO A 489 47.10 -22.85 5.96
#